data_03fe56ac2fb923f94d6ed29a7ddde005
#
_entry.id   03fe56ac2fb923f94d6ed29a7ddde005
#
_cell.length_a   1.000
_cell.length_b   1.000
_cell.length_c   1.000
_cell.angle_alpha   90.00
_cell.angle_beta   90.00
_cell.angle_gamma   90.00
#
_symmetry.space_group_name_H-M   'P 1'
#
loop_
_entity.id
_entity.type
_entity.pdbx_description
1 polymer ?
#
loop_
_entity_poly.entity_id
_entity_poly.type
_entity_poly.pdbx_seq_one_letter_code
_entity_poly.pdbx_strand_id
1 'polypeptide(L)'
;MSFESFLLFIMVFLLVVLVIFSVFNAIFFRKNKNKYDALLAEYCQQGLDLDLITKVAFHFGHLVDYQKILWFVLLYKGVKIKYTKERYVQPEAYQFVQSLPDEKIDWILKLHRLYLIHFAIMTLWFLDLFVLFVFYK
;
A
#
# COMPACT_ATOMS: atom_id res chain seq x y z
N MET A 1 30.11 -13.34 -19.30
CA MET A 1 29.03 -12.35 -19.27
C MET A 1 29.61 -10.98 -18.89
N SER A 2 29.35 -9.95 -19.70
CA SER A 2 29.76 -8.59 -19.37
C SER A 2 28.93 -8.04 -18.20
N PHE A 3 29.43 -7.01 -17.55
CA PHE A 3 28.69 -6.34 -16.48
C PHE A 3 27.38 -5.74 -17.01
N GLU A 4 27.41 -5.19 -18.21
CA GLU A 4 26.21 -4.67 -18.87
C GLU A 4 25.16 -5.76 -19.06
N SER A 5 25.55 -6.93 -19.60
CA SER A 5 24.62 -8.05 -19.80
C SER A 5 24.06 -8.56 -18.48
N PHE A 6 24.86 -8.54 -17.41
CA PHE A 6 24.40 -8.92 -16.08
C PHE A 6 23.32 -7.94 -15.56
N LEU A 7 23.55 -6.63 -15.74
CA LEU A 7 22.57 -5.61 -15.33
C LEU A 7 21.27 -5.73 -16.14
N LEU A 8 21.37 -5.99 -17.44
CA LEU A 8 20.18 -6.21 -18.30
C LEU A 8 19.40 -7.44 -17.84
N PHE A 9 20.09 -8.51 -17.47
CA PHE A 9 19.45 -9.72 -16.94
C PHE A 9 18.70 -9.40 -15.63
N ILE A 10 19.35 -8.67 -14.70
CA ILE A 10 18.73 -8.25 -13.44
C ILE A 10 17.50 -7.39 -13.72
N MET A 11 17.58 -6.45 -14.66
CA MET A 11 16.46 -5.58 -15.02
C MET A 11 15.24 -6.38 -15.45
N VAL A 12 15.44 -7.36 -16.34
CA VAL A 12 14.34 -8.21 -16.84
C VAL A 12 13.80 -9.09 -15.70
N PHE A 13 14.70 -9.68 -14.91
CA PHE A 13 14.32 -10.54 -13.79
C PHE A 13 13.47 -9.77 -12.76
N LEU A 14 13.92 -8.58 -12.35
CA LEU A 14 13.18 -7.74 -11.41
C LEU A 14 11.84 -7.30 -11.99
N LEU A 15 11.79 -6.98 -13.27
CA LEU A 15 10.53 -6.62 -13.92
C LEU A 15 9.51 -7.75 -13.84
N VAL A 16 9.93 -9.00 -14.12
CA VAL A 16 9.07 -10.18 -14.00
C VAL A 16 8.57 -10.34 -12.55
N VAL A 17 9.46 -10.20 -11.57
CA VAL A 17 9.10 -10.28 -10.15
C VAL A 17 8.09 -9.20 -9.79
N LEU A 18 8.28 -7.97 -10.27
CA LEU A 18 7.34 -6.86 -10.02
C LEU A 18 5.95 -7.17 -10.58
N VAL A 19 5.86 -7.72 -11.78
CA VAL A 19 4.57 -8.10 -12.38
C VAL A 19 3.89 -9.17 -11.55
N ILE A 20 4.63 -10.20 -11.10
CA ILE A 20 4.10 -11.26 -10.25
C ILE A 20 3.56 -10.68 -8.93
N PHE A 21 4.32 -9.80 -8.28
CA PHE A 21 3.88 -9.14 -7.04
C PHE A 21 2.64 -8.29 -7.25
N SER A 22 2.58 -7.54 -8.35
CA SER A 22 1.42 -6.70 -8.68
C SER A 22 0.14 -7.54 -8.80
N VAL A 23 0.23 -8.66 -9.53
CA VAL A 23 -0.90 -9.57 -9.70
C VAL A 23 -1.29 -10.20 -8.37
N PHE A 24 -0.31 -10.66 -7.60
CA PHE A 24 -0.56 -11.28 -6.29
C PHE A 24 -1.25 -10.30 -5.33
N ASN A 25 -0.75 -9.07 -5.24
CA ASN A 25 -1.32 -8.04 -4.37
C ASN A 25 -2.76 -7.70 -4.78
N ALA A 26 -3.01 -7.57 -6.07
CA ALA A 26 -4.35 -7.30 -6.59
C ALA A 26 -5.34 -8.43 -6.27
N ILE A 27 -4.92 -9.67 -6.44
CA ILE A 27 -5.74 -10.85 -6.11
C ILE A 27 -6.00 -10.90 -4.61
N PHE A 28 -4.98 -10.66 -3.79
CA PHE A 28 -5.10 -10.68 -2.33
C PHE A 28 -6.10 -9.62 -1.85
N PHE A 29 -6.00 -8.40 -2.38
CA PHE A 29 -6.96 -7.34 -2.05
C PHE A 29 -8.38 -7.70 -2.49
N ARG A 30 -8.52 -8.22 -3.72
CA ARG A 30 -9.83 -8.59 -4.26
C ARG A 30 -10.51 -9.68 -3.43
N LYS A 31 -9.75 -10.66 -2.93
CA LYS A 31 -10.28 -11.71 -2.04
C LYS A 31 -10.82 -11.14 -0.72
N ASN A 32 -10.25 -10.04 -0.26
CA ASN A 32 -10.62 -9.42 1.02
C ASN A 32 -11.46 -8.15 0.83
N LYS A 33 -11.88 -7.84 -0.39
CA LYS A 33 -12.62 -6.62 -0.68
C LYS A 33 -13.90 -6.48 0.16
N ASN A 34 -14.63 -7.57 0.35
CA ASN A 34 -15.84 -7.54 1.16
C ASN A 34 -15.53 -7.16 2.61
N LYS A 35 -14.42 -7.64 3.15
CA LYS A 35 -13.95 -7.26 4.48
C LYS A 35 -13.59 -5.79 4.54
N TYR A 36 -12.95 -5.27 3.49
CA TYR A 36 -12.59 -3.85 3.40
C TYR A 36 -13.85 -2.97 3.34
N ASP A 37 -14.79 -3.33 2.48
CA ASP A 37 -16.04 -2.55 2.32
C ASP A 37 -16.84 -2.52 3.63
N ALA A 38 -16.92 -3.65 4.33
CA ALA A 38 -17.57 -3.74 5.64
C ALA A 38 -16.87 -2.89 6.69
N LEU A 39 -15.54 -2.94 6.74
CA LEU A 39 -14.73 -2.14 7.67
C LEU A 39 -14.90 -0.64 7.39
N LEU A 40 -14.84 -0.25 6.14
CA LEU A 40 -15.00 1.15 5.73
C LEU A 40 -16.41 1.67 6.08
N ALA A 41 -17.43 0.86 5.82
CA ALA A 41 -18.81 1.22 6.16
C ALA A 41 -18.98 1.40 7.67
N GLU A 42 -18.44 0.49 8.47
CA GLU A 42 -18.49 0.57 9.94
C GLU A 42 -17.73 1.80 10.45
N TYR A 43 -16.56 2.08 9.88
CA TYR A 43 -15.76 3.26 10.20
C TYR A 43 -16.53 4.55 9.90
N CYS A 44 -17.10 4.64 8.72
CA CYS A 44 -17.86 5.84 8.29
C CYS A 44 -19.17 6.02 9.09
N GLN A 45 -19.84 4.95 9.49
CA GLN A 45 -21.05 5.01 10.30
C GLN A 45 -20.82 5.64 11.67
N GLN A 46 -19.60 5.51 12.21
CA GLN A 46 -19.23 6.13 13.47
C GLN A 46 -18.82 7.59 13.34
N GLY A 47 -18.89 8.17 12.13
CA GLY A 47 -18.54 9.56 11.89
C GLY A 47 -17.06 9.86 12.06
N LEU A 48 -16.19 8.87 11.87
CA LEU A 48 -14.74 9.02 12.05
C LEU A 48 -14.09 9.72 10.84
N ASP A 49 -13.00 10.44 11.10
CA ASP A 49 -12.29 11.19 10.08
C ASP A 49 -11.64 10.26 9.03
N LEU A 50 -11.90 10.55 7.76
CA LEU A 50 -11.29 9.87 6.62
C LEU A 50 -10.69 10.93 5.69
N ASP A 51 -9.42 10.80 5.34
CA ASP A 51 -8.75 11.80 4.53
C ASP A 51 -9.30 11.85 3.09
N LEU A 52 -9.11 13.01 2.44
CA LEU A 52 -9.61 13.25 1.09
C LEU A 52 -8.99 12.29 0.09
N ILE A 53 -7.70 11.98 0.22
CA ILE A 53 -6.98 11.10 -0.69
C ILE A 53 -7.59 9.69 -0.66
N THR A 54 -7.87 9.17 0.53
CA THR A 54 -8.52 7.86 0.69
C THR A 54 -9.95 7.87 0.13
N LYS A 55 -10.70 8.95 0.37
CA LYS A 55 -12.05 9.10 -0.20
C LYS A 55 -12.02 9.09 -1.73
N VAL A 56 -11.08 9.81 -2.33
CA VAL A 56 -10.91 9.86 -3.79
C VAL A 56 -10.45 8.50 -4.31
N ALA A 57 -9.48 7.87 -3.64
CA ALA A 57 -8.94 6.57 -4.02
C ALA A 57 -10.04 5.49 -4.13
N PHE A 58 -11.07 5.59 -3.32
CA PHE A 58 -12.20 4.66 -3.36
C PHE A 58 -12.86 4.61 -4.75
N HIS A 59 -12.83 5.70 -5.50
CA HIS A 59 -13.43 5.80 -6.82
C HIS A 59 -12.53 5.33 -7.97
N PHE A 60 -11.24 5.09 -7.71
CA PHE A 60 -10.27 4.73 -8.76
C PHE A 60 -10.01 3.22 -8.90
N GLY A 61 -10.75 2.38 -8.17
CA GLY A 61 -10.64 0.92 -8.29
C GLY A 61 -9.27 0.39 -7.87
N HIS A 62 -8.71 -0.52 -8.66
CA HIS A 62 -7.50 -1.27 -8.28
C HIS A 62 -6.20 -0.48 -8.36
N LEU A 63 -6.18 0.66 -9.07
CA LEU A 63 -4.95 1.43 -9.28
C LEU A 63 -4.39 2.03 -7.98
N VAL A 64 -5.23 2.20 -6.97
CA VAL A 64 -4.88 2.87 -5.72
C VAL A 64 -5.24 2.04 -4.48
N ASP A 65 -5.22 0.71 -4.62
CA ASP A 65 -5.54 -0.20 -3.50
C ASP A 65 -4.64 0.01 -2.29
N TYR A 66 -3.36 0.31 -2.52
CA TYR A 66 -2.44 0.59 -1.41
C TYR A 66 -2.90 1.81 -0.60
N GLN A 67 -3.34 2.87 -1.27
CA GLN A 67 -3.81 4.08 -0.59
C GLN A 67 -5.04 3.80 0.28
N LYS A 68 -5.90 2.88 -0.16
CA LYS A 68 -7.09 2.50 0.60
C LYS A 68 -6.74 1.84 1.93
N ILE A 69 -5.74 0.97 1.95
CA ILE A 69 -5.35 0.27 3.18
C ILE A 69 -4.41 1.10 4.05
N LEU A 70 -3.65 2.02 3.46
CA LEU A 70 -2.64 2.79 4.17
C LEU A 70 -3.24 3.59 5.32
N TRP A 71 -4.42 4.17 5.14
CA TRP A 71 -5.11 4.92 6.18
C TRP A 71 -5.30 4.08 7.45
N PHE A 72 -5.83 2.87 7.30
CA PHE A 72 -6.07 1.98 8.44
C PHE A 72 -4.76 1.49 9.08
N VAL A 73 -3.72 1.26 8.27
CA VAL A 73 -2.40 0.87 8.78
C VAL A 73 -1.81 1.98 9.65
N LEU A 74 -1.89 3.22 9.20
CA LEU A 74 -1.37 4.37 9.95
C LEU A 74 -2.12 4.56 11.27
N LEU A 75 -3.44 4.40 11.26
CA LEU A 75 -4.25 4.46 12.48
C LEU A 75 -3.90 3.33 13.44
N TYR A 76 -3.73 2.12 12.92
CA TYR A 76 -3.35 0.95 13.73
C TYR A 76 -2.00 1.15 14.43
N LYS A 77 -1.03 1.72 13.71
CA LYS A 77 0.31 1.98 14.24
C LYS A 77 0.37 3.20 15.15
N GLY A 78 -0.69 3.97 15.26
CA GLY A 78 -0.75 5.15 16.10
C GLY A 78 0.04 6.35 15.56
N VAL A 79 0.28 6.40 14.24
CA VAL A 79 0.97 7.53 13.61
C VAL A 79 0.10 8.77 13.68
N LYS A 80 0.66 9.88 14.17
CA LYS A 80 -0.06 11.15 14.22
C LYS A 80 -0.29 11.68 12.81
N ILE A 81 -1.56 11.80 12.41
CA ILE A 81 -1.96 12.26 11.09
C ILE A 81 -2.70 13.57 11.24
N LYS A 82 -2.30 14.60 10.48
CA LYS A 82 -3.06 15.82 10.38
C LYS A 82 -4.23 15.64 9.43
N TYR A 83 -5.44 15.89 9.94
CA TYR A 83 -6.65 15.87 9.11
C TYR A 83 -6.80 17.18 8.31
N THR A 84 -6.51 18.31 8.97
CA THR A 84 -6.44 19.63 8.34
C THR A 84 -5.17 20.33 8.82
N LYS A 85 -4.89 21.54 8.29
CA LYS A 85 -3.74 22.34 8.74
C LYS A 85 -3.80 22.66 10.23
N GLU A 86 -4.99 22.66 10.83
CA GLU A 86 -5.24 23.14 12.19
C GLU A 86 -5.53 22.03 13.19
N ARG A 87 -5.84 20.80 12.75
CA ARG A 87 -6.13 19.73 13.68
C ARG A 87 -5.65 18.36 13.20
N TYR A 88 -5.37 17.49 14.15
CA TYR A 88 -5.04 16.09 13.92
C TYR A 88 -6.30 15.24 13.80
N VAL A 89 -6.14 14.02 13.29
CA VAL A 89 -7.21 13.02 13.28
C VAL A 89 -7.66 12.76 14.72
N GLN A 90 -8.95 12.63 14.93
CA GLN A 90 -9.54 12.42 16.26
C GLN A 90 -9.07 11.12 16.90
N PRO A 91 -8.86 11.09 18.24
CA PRO A 91 -8.40 9.89 18.94
C PRO A 91 -9.32 8.67 18.77
N GLU A 92 -10.60 8.90 18.60
CA GLU A 92 -11.62 7.84 18.43
C GLU A 92 -11.35 7.00 17.18
N ALA A 93 -10.78 7.59 16.11
CA ALA A 93 -10.40 6.87 14.91
C ALA A 93 -9.30 5.83 15.20
N TYR A 94 -8.30 6.21 15.98
CA TYR A 94 -7.22 5.31 16.41
C TYR A 94 -7.78 4.18 17.31
N GLN A 95 -8.62 4.53 18.26
CA GLN A 95 -9.24 3.56 19.16
C GLN A 95 -10.07 2.53 18.39
N PHE A 96 -10.84 2.99 17.40
CA PHE A 96 -11.64 2.11 16.56
C PHE A 96 -10.77 1.05 15.87
N VAL A 97 -9.71 1.49 15.17
CA VAL A 97 -8.87 0.58 14.40
C VAL A 97 -8.05 -0.34 15.32
N GLN A 98 -7.50 0.20 16.42
CA GLN A 98 -6.66 -0.57 17.35
C GLN A 98 -7.47 -1.59 18.13
N SER A 99 -8.78 -1.41 18.27
CA SER A 99 -9.67 -2.34 18.97
C SER A 99 -10.30 -3.39 18.06
N LEU A 100 -10.00 -3.36 16.75
CA LEU A 100 -10.54 -4.34 15.81
C LEU A 100 -10.05 -5.75 16.12
N PRO A 101 -10.93 -6.78 15.96
CA PRO A 101 -10.47 -8.18 16.04
C PRO A 101 -9.40 -8.46 14.97
N ASP A 102 -8.49 -9.36 15.26
CA ASP A 102 -7.40 -9.74 14.36
C ASP A 102 -7.91 -10.12 12.97
N GLU A 103 -9.03 -10.82 12.90
CA GLU A 103 -9.66 -11.22 11.63
C GLU A 103 -9.95 -10.05 10.69
N LYS A 104 -10.22 -8.87 11.26
CA LYS A 104 -10.57 -7.69 10.47
C LYS A 104 -9.38 -6.85 10.04
N ILE A 105 -8.25 -6.94 10.74
CA ILE A 105 -7.08 -6.08 10.52
C ILE A 105 -5.85 -6.83 9.99
N ASP A 106 -5.67 -8.10 10.33
CA ASP A 106 -4.46 -8.84 9.98
C ASP A 106 -4.20 -8.88 8.47
N TRP A 107 -5.24 -9.05 7.66
CA TRP A 107 -5.10 -9.10 6.21
C TRP A 107 -4.60 -7.76 5.66
N ILE A 108 -5.02 -6.64 6.25
CA ILE A 108 -4.57 -5.29 5.86
C ILE A 108 -3.08 -5.12 6.18
N LEU A 109 -2.67 -5.53 7.38
CA LEU A 109 -1.27 -5.45 7.80
C LEU A 109 -0.36 -6.33 6.94
N LYS A 110 -0.84 -7.52 6.60
CA LYS A 110 -0.12 -8.45 5.71
C LYS A 110 0.02 -7.87 4.31
N LEU A 111 -1.05 -7.33 3.75
CA LEU A 111 -1.02 -6.70 2.43
C LEU A 111 -0.10 -5.48 2.43
N HIS A 112 -0.11 -4.68 3.48
CA HIS A 112 0.80 -3.54 3.62
C HIS A 112 2.26 -3.99 3.56
N ARG A 113 2.62 -5.06 4.27
CA ARG A 113 3.98 -5.62 4.21
C ARG A 113 4.36 -6.09 2.81
N LEU A 114 3.43 -6.73 2.10
CA LEU A 114 3.64 -7.15 0.72
C LEU A 114 3.89 -5.94 -0.20
N TYR A 115 3.15 -4.85 -0.01
CA TYR A 115 3.39 -3.62 -0.76
C TYR A 115 4.75 -2.98 -0.44
N LEU A 116 5.19 -3.02 0.82
CA LEU A 116 6.51 -2.52 1.18
C LEU A 116 7.63 -3.31 0.49
N ILE A 117 7.51 -4.63 0.43
CA ILE A 117 8.45 -5.49 -0.31
C ILE A 117 8.41 -5.13 -1.80
N HIS A 118 7.22 -4.95 -2.35
CA HIS A 118 7.03 -4.55 -3.74
C HIS A 118 7.74 -3.23 -4.04
N PHE A 119 7.58 -2.22 -3.19
CA PHE A 119 8.23 -0.92 -3.36
C PHE A 119 9.74 -1.01 -3.23
N ALA A 120 10.26 -1.85 -2.33
CA ALA A 120 11.71 -2.09 -2.21
C ALA A 120 12.28 -2.69 -3.49
N ILE A 121 11.62 -3.69 -4.06
CA ILE A 121 12.01 -4.31 -5.33
C ILE A 121 11.96 -3.27 -6.46
N MET A 122 10.91 -2.46 -6.50
CA MET A 122 10.76 -1.41 -7.51
C MET A 122 11.88 -0.38 -7.41
N THR A 123 12.31 -0.01 -6.21
CA THR A 123 13.44 0.88 -5.99
C THR A 123 14.73 0.27 -6.55
N LEU A 124 14.98 -1.01 -6.29
CA LEU A 124 16.14 -1.71 -6.85
C LEU A 124 16.09 -1.72 -8.40
N TRP A 125 14.93 -1.92 -8.97
CA TRP A 125 14.75 -1.91 -10.42
C TRP A 125 15.08 -0.53 -11.01
N PHE A 126 14.61 0.54 -10.39
CA PHE A 126 14.92 1.91 -10.82
C PHE A 126 16.42 2.22 -10.69
N LEU A 127 17.08 1.75 -9.62
CA LEU A 127 18.51 1.94 -9.45
C LEU A 127 19.32 1.20 -10.54
N ASP A 128 18.92 -0.03 -10.86
CA ASP A 128 19.55 -0.80 -11.93
C ASP A 128 19.38 -0.10 -13.28
N LEU A 129 18.17 0.37 -13.57
CA LEU A 129 17.88 1.13 -14.78
C LEU A 129 18.70 2.42 -14.86
N PHE A 130 18.84 3.13 -13.75
CA PHE A 130 19.64 4.35 -13.66
C PHE A 130 21.11 4.08 -13.96
N VAL A 131 21.68 3.01 -13.39
CA VAL A 131 23.08 2.62 -13.65
C VAL A 131 23.28 2.30 -15.13
N LEU A 132 22.36 1.52 -15.73
CA LEU A 132 22.42 1.22 -17.16
C LEU A 132 22.37 2.50 -18.01
N PHE A 133 21.48 3.41 -17.68
CA PHE A 133 21.31 4.65 -18.42
C PHE A 133 22.56 5.54 -18.35
N VAL A 134 23.17 5.66 -17.15
CA VAL A 134 24.30 6.58 -16.94
C VAL A 134 25.59 6.01 -17.51
N PHE A 135 25.85 4.72 -17.34
CA PHE A 135 27.16 4.12 -17.66
C PHE A 135 27.19 3.41 -19.02
N TYR A 136 26.04 3.06 -19.59
CA TYR A 136 25.96 2.29 -20.84
C TYR A 136 25.05 2.93 -21.89
N LYS A 137 24.88 4.22 -21.82
CA LYS A 137 24.06 4.98 -22.78
C LYS A 137 24.67 5.00 -24.18
#